data_7364ff6e994e851c2ade98031b374777
#
_entry.id   7364ff6e994e851c2ade98031b374777
#
_cell.length_a   1.000
_cell.length_b   1.000
_cell.length_c   1.000
_cell.angle_alpha   90.00
_cell.angle_beta   90.00
_cell.angle_gamma   90.00
#
_symmetry.space_group_name_H-M   'P 1'
#
loop_
_entity.id
_entity.type
_entity.pdbx_description
1 polymer ?
#
loop_
_entity_poly.entity_id
_entity_poly.type
_entity_poly.pdbx_seq_one_letter_code
_entity_poly.pdbx_strand_id
1 'polypeptide(L)'
;MKAFMKKWQANKTKQFRLHSLLRIYSLVMIAIISSFALLLAYADWDAREKEADRVGQRVLARTISEVEYYYRESTRLAQALVENQARIEGIYKYFSLSTPDYFYWQLERKASPYISVSIYENIDDLYVRNDFVTGVSIVLQDSTEVFVSKRDNRGGYKVLAEDFKPDADSFAIPVSDPVSDRSLGVIYISIQSEVLYKAVDNTRGTVPIAVTITSPFETDMFHLGEKGPNEDWLVGITSHGYQVQVAVPQSYVLKGSIASSALILGLSALFIVILHITLKRTFSNYQDQVVDLVDSIQAIAKGEQTKRIDTSKKDQELLLIAETTNDMLDRLEKNIHDIYQLELSQKDANMRALQA
;
A
#
# COMPACT_ATOMS: atom_id res chain seq x y z
N MET A 1 -9.89 41.14 -59.14
CA MET A 1 -8.76 40.76 -58.26
C MET A 1 -9.04 41.01 -56.78
N LYS A 2 -9.49 42.18 -56.31
CA LYS A 2 -9.79 42.46 -54.88
C LYS A 2 -10.84 41.54 -54.24
N ALA A 3 -11.92 41.18 -54.97
CA ALA A 3 -12.94 40.26 -54.47
C ALA A 3 -12.40 38.79 -54.25
N PHE A 4 -11.47 38.37 -55.11
CA PHE A 4 -10.83 37.07 -55.02
C PHE A 4 -9.91 36.98 -53.80
N MET A 5 -9.12 38.02 -53.54
CA MET A 5 -8.27 38.09 -52.35
C MET A 5 -9.07 38.11 -51.02
N LYS A 6 -10.20 38.83 -51.00
CA LYS A 6 -11.10 38.84 -49.83
C LYS A 6 -11.72 37.49 -49.55
N LYS A 7 -12.07 36.73 -50.58
CA LYS A 7 -12.62 35.37 -50.47
C LYS A 7 -11.56 34.35 -50.05
N TRP A 8 -10.32 34.50 -50.52
CA TRP A 8 -9.18 33.68 -50.14
C TRP A 8 -8.75 33.89 -48.66
N GLN A 9 -8.77 35.18 -48.22
CA GLN A 9 -8.54 35.51 -46.80
C GLN A 9 -9.67 34.96 -45.88
N ALA A 10 -10.93 34.99 -46.32
CA ALA A 10 -12.06 34.43 -45.55
C ALA A 10 -12.00 32.91 -45.45
N ASN A 11 -11.50 32.18 -46.47
CA ASN A 11 -11.28 30.74 -46.38
C ASN A 11 -10.11 30.39 -45.46
N LYS A 12 -9.02 31.15 -45.50
CA LYS A 12 -7.91 31.02 -44.59
C LYS A 12 -8.30 31.22 -43.12
N THR A 13 -9.16 32.18 -42.83
CA THR A 13 -9.69 32.47 -41.50
C THR A 13 -10.64 31.39 -41.01
N LYS A 14 -11.41 30.70 -41.87
CA LYS A 14 -12.24 29.55 -41.52
C LYS A 14 -11.39 28.31 -41.19
N GLN A 15 -10.37 28.03 -41.99
CA GLN A 15 -9.40 26.96 -41.66
C GLN A 15 -8.69 27.20 -40.31
N PHE A 16 -8.32 28.45 -40.00
CA PHE A 16 -7.71 28.83 -38.75
C PHE A 16 -8.64 28.58 -37.54
N ARG A 17 -9.93 28.85 -37.67
CA ARG A 17 -10.93 28.62 -36.61
C ARG A 17 -11.12 27.13 -36.31
N LEU A 18 -11.16 26.28 -37.32
CA LEU A 18 -11.36 24.85 -37.16
C LEU A 18 -10.17 24.20 -36.46
N HIS A 19 -8.94 24.55 -36.83
CA HIS A 19 -7.71 24.08 -36.13
C HIS A 19 -7.61 24.60 -34.70
N SER A 20 -8.10 25.81 -34.40
CA SER A 20 -8.12 26.33 -33.04
C SER A 20 -9.10 25.58 -32.14
N LEU A 21 -10.28 25.23 -32.67
CA LEU A 21 -11.26 24.39 -31.93
C LEU A 21 -10.69 23.00 -31.60
N LEU A 22 -10.03 22.33 -32.57
CA LEU A 22 -9.39 21.04 -32.32
C LEU A 22 -8.34 21.13 -31.21
N ARG A 23 -7.51 22.20 -31.24
CA ARG A 23 -6.51 22.45 -30.20
C ARG A 23 -7.15 22.62 -28.81
N ILE A 24 -8.23 23.40 -28.74
CA ILE A 24 -8.97 23.63 -27.49
C ILE A 24 -9.56 22.31 -26.98
N TYR A 25 -10.23 21.54 -27.85
CA TYR A 25 -10.76 20.22 -27.48
C TYR A 25 -9.67 19.26 -26.99
N SER A 26 -8.54 19.20 -27.71
CA SER A 26 -7.39 18.36 -27.30
C SER A 26 -6.83 18.79 -25.94
N LEU A 27 -6.68 20.10 -25.70
CA LEU A 27 -6.20 20.63 -24.42
C LEU A 27 -7.16 20.32 -23.26
N VAL A 28 -8.46 20.48 -23.48
CA VAL A 28 -9.49 20.16 -22.46
C VAL A 28 -9.47 18.68 -22.14
N MET A 29 -9.39 17.79 -23.13
CA MET A 29 -9.31 16.34 -22.92
C MET A 29 -8.02 15.94 -22.20
N ILE A 30 -6.88 16.53 -22.56
CA ILE A 30 -5.61 16.30 -21.85
C ILE A 30 -5.73 16.73 -20.38
N ALA A 31 -6.31 17.89 -20.12
CA ALA A 31 -6.52 18.41 -18.76
C ALA A 31 -7.41 17.47 -17.92
N ILE A 32 -8.52 16.99 -18.50
CA ILE A 32 -9.43 16.05 -17.83
C ILE A 32 -8.71 14.73 -17.50
N ILE A 33 -8.03 14.13 -18.48
CA ILE A 33 -7.32 12.83 -18.28
C ILE A 33 -6.20 13.00 -17.26
N SER A 34 -5.42 14.08 -17.34
CA SER A 34 -4.34 14.36 -16.39
C SER A 34 -4.88 14.59 -14.97
N SER A 35 -5.98 15.34 -14.83
CA SER A 35 -6.63 15.55 -13.54
C SER A 35 -7.13 14.24 -12.92
N PHE A 36 -7.73 13.37 -13.74
CA PHE A 36 -8.21 12.06 -13.29
C PHE A 36 -7.05 11.14 -12.89
N ALA A 37 -5.95 11.14 -13.65
CA ALA A 37 -4.75 10.37 -13.32
C ALA A 37 -4.11 10.82 -12.00
N LEU A 38 -4.06 12.13 -11.74
CA LEU A 38 -3.58 12.69 -10.48
C LEU A 38 -4.47 12.30 -9.30
N LEU A 39 -5.80 12.34 -9.49
CA LEU A 39 -6.76 11.90 -8.47
C LEU A 39 -6.59 10.42 -8.12
N LEU A 40 -6.40 9.56 -9.13
CA LEU A 40 -6.14 8.13 -8.91
C LEU A 40 -4.82 7.90 -8.18
N ALA A 41 -3.76 8.60 -8.56
CA ALA A 41 -2.47 8.50 -7.89
C ALA A 41 -2.55 8.96 -6.41
N TYR A 42 -3.29 10.05 -6.15
CA TYR A 42 -3.54 10.51 -4.78
C TYR A 42 -4.37 9.50 -3.96
N ALA A 43 -5.42 8.94 -4.56
CA ALA A 43 -6.25 7.93 -3.90
C ALA A 43 -5.47 6.64 -3.57
N ASP A 44 -4.57 6.20 -4.46
CA ASP A 44 -3.68 5.06 -4.19
C ASP A 44 -2.70 5.35 -3.06
N TRP A 45 -2.13 6.57 -3.01
CA TRP A 45 -1.29 7.02 -1.91
C TRP A 45 -2.04 6.97 -0.57
N ASP A 46 -3.19 7.62 -0.49
CA ASP A 46 -4.01 7.68 0.73
C ASP A 46 -4.45 6.28 1.20
N ALA A 47 -4.80 5.39 0.26
CA ALA A 47 -5.15 4.01 0.58
C ALA A 47 -3.98 3.22 1.17
N ARG A 48 -2.76 3.39 0.64
CA ARG A 48 -1.54 2.73 1.15
C ARG A 48 -1.12 3.27 2.51
N GLU A 49 -1.20 4.57 2.71
CA GLU A 49 -0.92 5.20 4.01
C GLU A 49 -1.87 4.66 5.09
N LYS A 50 -3.17 4.64 4.81
CA LYS A 50 -4.17 4.07 5.72
C LYS A 50 -3.98 2.58 5.99
N GLU A 51 -3.57 1.80 4.99
CA GLU A 51 -3.30 0.38 5.20
C GLU A 51 -2.03 0.16 6.03
N ALA A 52 -0.98 0.94 5.79
CA ALA A 52 0.24 0.92 6.60
C ALA A 52 -0.07 1.23 8.08
N ASP A 53 -0.88 2.26 8.33
CA ASP A 53 -1.29 2.64 9.69
C ASP A 53 -2.14 1.53 10.36
N ARG A 54 -3.09 0.94 9.64
CA ARG A 54 -3.89 -0.20 10.14
C ARG A 54 -3.04 -1.41 10.48
N VAL A 55 -2.04 -1.72 9.64
CA VAL A 55 -1.11 -2.82 9.91
C VAL A 55 -0.27 -2.50 11.13
N GLY A 56 0.25 -1.28 11.25
CA GLY A 56 1.00 -0.82 12.41
C GLY A 56 0.20 -0.96 13.71
N GLN A 57 -1.04 -0.48 13.74
CA GLN A 57 -1.93 -0.59 14.91
C GLN A 57 -2.23 -2.04 15.26
N ARG A 58 -2.45 -2.90 14.26
CA ARG A 58 -2.72 -4.33 14.46
C ARG A 58 -1.51 -5.05 15.06
N VAL A 59 -0.31 -4.74 14.56
CA VAL A 59 0.94 -5.30 15.10
C VAL A 59 1.18 -4.79 16.51
N LEU A 60 0.96 -3.50 16.78
CA LEU A 60 1.08 -2.93 18.13
C LEU A 60 0.16 -3.65 19.12
N ALA A 61 -1.13 -3.75 18.80
CA ALA A 61 -2.10 -4.42 19.67
C ALA A 61 -1.76 -5.89 19.91
N ARG A 62 -1.33 -6.61 18.87
CA ARG A 62 -0.92 -8.01 18.99
C ARG A 62 0.34 -8.17 19.83
N THR A 63 1.35 -7.33 19.61
CA THR A 63 2.61 -7.38 20.37
C THR A 63 2.36 -7.08 21.86
N ILE A 64 1.54 -6.08 22.18
CA ILE A 64 1.12 -5.81 23.58
C ILE A 64 0.47 -7.05 24.19
N SER A 65 -0.47 -7.67 23.48
CA SER A 65 -1.16 -8.86 23.96
C SER A 65 -0.22 -10.04 24.21
N GLU A 66 0.80 -10.22 23.36
CA GLU A 66 1.80 -11.28 23.52
C GLU A 66 2.74 -10.99 24.72
N VAL A 67 3.20 -9.75 24.87
CA VAL A 67 4.01 -9.35 26.02
C VAL A 67 3.25 -9.58 27.31
N GLU A 68 1.98 -9.20 27.39
CA GLU A 68 1.12 -9.43 28.55
C GLU A 68 0.88 -10.94 28.81
N TYR A 69 0.72 -11.71 27.74
CA TYR A 69 0.59 -13.17 27.86
C TYR A 69 1.84 -13.80 28.48
N TYR A 70 3.02 -13.50 27.94
CA TYR A 70 4.27 -14.06 28.45
C TYR A 70 4.63 -13.53 29.84
N TYR A 71 4.29 -12.27 30.15
CA TYR A 71 4.41 -11.74 31.51
C TYR A 71 3.56 -12.54 32.48
N ARG A 72 2.30 -12.79 32.18
CA ARG A 72 1.37 -13.57 33.03
C ARG A 72 1.85 -15.01 33.19
N GLU A 73 2.31 -15.66 32.11
CA GLU A 73 2.87 -17.01 32.22
C GLU A 73 4.15 -17.02 33.05
N SER A 74 5.03 -16.05 32.87
CA SER A 74 6.24 -15.90 33.70
C SER A 74 5.87 -15.66 35.17
N THR A 75 4.84 -14.88 35.45
CA THR A 75 4.34 -14.68 36.83
C THR A 75 3.82 -15.98 37.43
N ARG A 76 3.05 -16.76 36.66
CA ARG A 76 2.59 -18.08 37.10
C ARG A 76 3.77 -19.05 37.43
N LEU A 77 4.80 -19.03 36.58
CA LEU A 77 6.00 -19.85 36.77
C LEU A 77 6.82 -19.41 38.00
N ALA A 78 7.01 -18.08 38.16
CA ALA A 78 7.71 -17.55 39.34
C ALA A 78 6.97 -17.89 40.66
N GLN A 79 5.64 -17.74 40.64
CA GLN A 79 4.81 -18.14 41.80
C GLN A 79 4.88 -19.64 42.09
N ALA A 80 4.93 -20.48 41.04
CA ALA A 80 5.08 -21.93 41.24
C ALA A 80 6.40 -22.31 41.91
N LEU A 81 7.48 -21.53 41.73
CA LEU A 81 8.75 -21.74 42.42
C LEU A 81 8.68 -21.46 43.91
N VAL A 82 7.76 -20.62 44.38
CA VAL A 82 7.56 -20.25 45.78
C VAL A 82 6.17 -20.67 46.30
N GLU A 83 5.53 -21.65 45.69
CA GLU A 83 4.15 -22.07 45.93
C GLU A 83 3.92 -22.59 47.38
N ASN A 84 4.94 -23.15 47.99
CA ASN A 84 4.84 -23.74 49.32
C ASN A 84 6.11 -23.54 50.14
N GLN A 85 5.98 -23.68 51.49
CA GLN A 85 7.07 -23.48 52.43
C GLN A 85 8.29 -24.39 52.17
N ALA A 86 8.08 -25.60 51.67
CA ALA A 86 9.19 -26.53 51.41
C ALA A 86 10.06 -26.05 50.24
N ARG A 87 9.46 -25.47 49.17
CA ARG A 87 10.20 -24.86 48.05
C ARG A 87 10.92 -23.60 48.52
N ILE A 88 10.24 -22.75 49.29
CA ILE A 88 10.85 -21.54 49.87
C ILE A 88 12.02 -21.89 50.74
N GLU A 89 11.87 -22.90 51.65
CA GLU A 89 12.97 -23.42 52.48
C GLU A 89 14.15 -23.91 51.62
N GLY A 90 13.86 -24.63 50.53
CA GLY A 90 14.85 -25.08 49.56
C GLY A 90 15.65 -23.95 48.93
N ILE A 91 14.99 -22.87 48.56
CA ILE A 91 15.63 -21.68 48.02
C ILE A 91 16.52 -21.00 49.10
N TYR A 92 15.99 -20.74 50.29
CA TYR A 92 16.80 -20.16 51.38
C TYR A 92 17.99 -21.02 51.79
N LYS A 93 17.83 -22.35 51.87
CA LYS A 93 18.95 -23.27 52.15
C LYS A 93 20.02 -23.24 51.08
N TYR A 94 19.65 -23.12 49.82
CA TYR A 94 20.59 -22.94 48.72
C TYR A 94 21.48 -21.71 48.92
N PHE A 95 20.91 -20.57 49.31
CA PHE A 95 21.67 -19.33 49.54
C PHE A 95 22.50 -19.37 50.83
N SER A 96 22.02 -20.06 51.88
CA SER A 96 22.68 -20.09 53.19
C SER A 96 23.73 -21.16 53.34
N LEU A 97 23.73 -22.19 52.52
CA LEU A 97 24.67 -23.32 52.63
C LEU A 97 25.72 -23.28 51.51
N SER A 98 26.87 -23.95 51.77
CA SER A 98 27.79 -24.27 50.69
C SER A 98 27.15 -25.27 49.72
N THR A 99 27.64 -25.34 48.47
CA THR A 99 27.09 -26.28 47.47
C THR A 99 27.12 -27.74 47.94
N PRO A 100 28.22 -28.26 48.57
CA PRO A 100 28.21 -29.61 49.10
C PRO A 100 27.19 -29.80 50.22
N ASP A 101 27.13 -28.87 51.20
CA ASP A 101 26.20 -28.96 52.31
C ASP A 101 24.72 -28.89 51.86
N TYR A 102 24.43 -28.06 50.85
CA TYR A 102 23.10 -28.04 50.23
C TYR A 102 22.74 -29.41 49.60
N PHE A 103 23.70 -30.04 48.94
CA PHE A 103 23.49 -31.34 48.34
C PHE A 103 23.20 -32.42 49.40
N TYR A 104 23.97 -32.42 50.52
CA TYR A 104 23.69 -33.31 51.65
C TYR A 104 22.33 -33.06 52.27
N TRP A 105 21.97 -31.83 52.50
CA TRP A 105 20.67 -31.45 53.01
C TRP A 105 19.51 -31.92 52.10
N GLN A 106 19.67 -31.82 50.79
CA GLN A 106 18.70 -32.36 49.83
C GLN A 106 18.55 -33.88 49.94
N LEU A 107 19.65 -34.63 50.11
CA LEU A 107 19.61 -36.08 50.24
C LEU A 107 18.87 -36.53 51.49
N GLU A 108 19.05 -35.86 52.60
CA GLU A 108 18.28 -36.12 53.83
C GLU A 108 16.77 -35.89 53.66
N ARG A 109 16.39 -34.86 52.90
CA ARG A 109 14.97 -34.51 52.64
C ARG A 109 14.33 -35.37 51.53
N LYS A 110 15.08 -35.97 50.63
CA LYS A 110 14.56 -36.88 49.58
C LYS A 110 13.91 -38.14 50.16
N ALA A 111 14.02 -38.40 51.44
CA ALA A 111 13.28 -39.46 52.13
C ALA A 111 11.77 -39.21 52.19
N SER A 112 11.26 -38.04 51.82
CA SER A 112 9.83 -37.72 51.68
C SER A 112 9.43 -37.75 50.20
N PRO A 113 8.55 -38.66 49.75
CA PRO A 113 8.31 -38.91 48.32
C PRO A 113 7.44 -37.86 47.59
N TYR A 114 6.96 -36.83 48.27
CA TYR A 114 5.86 -35.99 47.70
C TYR A 114 6.24 -34.57 47.36
N ILE A 115 7.37 -34.01 47.78
CA ILE A 115 7.73 -32.61 47.55
C ILE A 115 9.22 -32.49 47.24
N SER A 116 9.58 -32.10 46.03
CA SER A 116 10.97 -31.73 45.73
C SER A 116 11.27 -30.36 46.35
N VAL A 117 12.27 -30.34 47.21
CA VAL A 117 12.81 -29.10 47.82
C VAL A 117 14.03 -28.56 47.03
N SER A 118 14.46 -29.30 46.02
CA SER A 118 15.61 -28.92 45.20
C SER A 118 15.28 -27.77 44.28
N ILE A 119 16.03 -26.69 44.40
CA ILE A 119 15.94 -25.56 43.45
C ILE A 119 16.23 -26.01 42.02
N TYR A 120 17.19 -26.92 41.85
CA TYR A 120 17.58 -27.45 40.54
C TYR A 120 16.47 -28.26 39.88
N GLU A 121 15.83 -29.19 40.64
CA GLU A 121 14.73 -30.01 40.12
C GLU A 121 13.51 -29.14 39.75
N ASN A 122 13.19 -28.16 40.60
CA ASN A 122 12.06 -27.24 40.31
C ASN A 122 12.29 -26.39 39.06
N ILE A 123 13.53 -25.96 38.82
CA ILE A 123 13.88 -25.17 37.63
C ILE A 123 14.01 -26.09 36.42
N ASP A 124 14.53 -27.29 36.52
CA ASP A 124 14.56 -28.25 35.43
C ASP A 124 13.15 -28.62 34.95
N ASP A 125 12.24 -28.88 35.90
CA ASP A 125 10.81 -29.09 35.62
C ASP A 125 10.18 -27.87 34.85
N LEU A 126 10.57 -26.67 35.26
CA LEU A 126 10.10 -25.45 34.59
C LEU A 126 10.58 -25.38 33.13
N TYR A 127 11.87 -25.70 32.87
CA TYR A 127 12.40 -25.77 31.52
C TYR A 127 11.79 -26.86 30.65
N VAL A 128 11.52 -28.02 31.24
CA VAL A 128 10.93 -29.15 30.51
C VAL A 128 9.50 -28.83 30.06
N ARG A 129 8.73 -28.12 30.90
CA ARG A 129 7.34 -27.84 30.64
C ARG A 129 7.09 -26.57 29.80
N ASN A 130 8.07 -25.69 29.72
CA ASN A 130 7.89 -24.37 29.12
C ASN A 130 9.02 -24.04 28.13
N ASP A 131 8.82 -24.35 26.87
CA ASP A 131 9.86 -24.21 25.83
C ASP A 131 10.27 -22.75 25.57
N PHE A 132 9.43 -21.81 25.92
CA PHE A 132 9.70 -20.39 25.73
C PHE A 132 10.68 -19.81 26.76
N VAL A 133 10.93 -20.47 27.90
CA VAL A 133 11.83 -20.00 28.95
C VAL A 133 13.27 -20.36 28.62
N THR A 134 14.16 -19.39 28.62
CA THR A 134 15.60 -19.53 28.34
C THR A 134 16.45 -19.42 29.59
N GLY A 135 15.99 -18.69 30.61
CA GLY A 135 16.73 -18.47 31.84
C GLY A 135 15.83 -18.18 33.03
N VAL A 136 16.33 -18.47 34.21
CA VAL A 136 15.70 -18.15 35.49
C VAL A 136 16.79 -17.61 36.45
N SER A 137 16.54 -16.41 37.00
CA SER A 137 17.41 -15.86 38.04
C SER A 137 16.57 -15.51 39.27
N ILE A 138 17.06 -15.84 40.45
CA ILE A 138 16.38 -15.61 41.72
C ILE A 138 17.24 -14.66 42.56
N VAL A 139 16.66 -13.49 42.85
CA VAL A 139 17.24 -12.44 43.70
C VAL A 139 16.43 -12.40 44.99
N LEU A 140 16.99 -12.85 46.10
CA LEU A 140 16.33 -12.71 47.40
C LEU A 140 16.65 -11.35 48.01
N GLN A 141 15.68 -10.77 48.73
CA GLN A 141 15.82 -9.46 49.35
C GLN A 141 16.93 -9.38 50.36
N ASP A 142 17.18 -10.49 51.11
CA ASP A 142 18.13 -10.54 52.18
C ASP A 142 19.46 -11.28 51.79
N SER A 143 19.71 -11.51 50.50
CA SER A 143 20.90 -12.22 50.00
C SER A 143 21.84 -11.29 49.23
N THR A 144 23.13 -11.46 49.43
CA THR A 144 24.19 -10.83 48.64
C THR A 144 24.52 -11.60 47.36
N GLU A 145 23.91 -12.79 47.19
CA GLU A 145 24.10 -13.63 46.02
C GLU A 145 22.79 -13.78 45.23
N VAL A 146 22.93 -14.03 43.95
CA VAL A 146 21.84 -14.31 43.01
C VAL A 146 22.05 -15.69 42.43
N PHE A 147 21.00 -16.49 42.39
CA PHE A 147 20.99 -17.71 41.63
C PHE A 147 20.71 -17.41 40.18
N VAL A 148 21.51 -17.98 39.27
CA VAL A 148 21.34 -17.85 37.82
C VAL A 148 21.35 -19.25 37.21
N SER A 149 20.33 -19.54 36.42
CA SER A 149 20.23 -20.76 35.60
C SER A 149 19.86 -20.38 34.17
N LYS A 150 20.46 -21.10 33.22
CA LYS A 150 20.09 -20.99 31.78
C LYS A 150 19.73 -22.38 31.28
N ARG A 151 18.84 -22.45 30.29
CA ARG A 151 18.37 -23.71 29.70
C ARG A 151 19.51 -24.58 29.21
N ASP A 152 20.57 -23.98 28.67
CA ASP A 152 21.76 -24.69 28.18
C ASP A 152 22.67 -25.16 29.31
N ASN A 153 22.56 -24.56 30.50
CA ASN A 153 23.29 -24.91 31.72
C ASN A 153 22.33 -25.01 32.91
N ARG A 154 21.58 -26.08 32.97
CA ARG A 154 20.50 -26.34 33.96
C ARG A 154 20.97 -26.43 35.39
N GLY A 155 22.29 -26.65 35.61
CA GLY A 155 22.87 -26.77 36.95
C GLY A 155 22.79 -25.47 37.77
N GLY A 156 22.68 -24.33 37.12
CA GLY A 156 22.67 -23.03 37.78
C GLY A 156 23.95 -22.72 38.56
N TYR A 157 24.16 -21.49 38.93
CA TYR A 157 25.31 -21.03 39.72
C TYR A 157 24.96 -19.76 40.49
N LYS A 158 25.80 -19.42 41.48
CA LYS A 158 25.67 -18.18 42.26
C LYS A 158 26.54 -17.07 41.67
N VAL A 159 26.02 -15.85 41.69
CA VAL A 159 26.71 -14.62 41.30
C VAL A 159 26.51 -13.60 42.42
N LEU A 160 27.48 -12.73 42.66
CA LEU A 160 27.27 -11.60 43.58
C LEU A 160 26.17 -10.66 43.04
N ALA A 161 25.34 -10.16 43.95
CA ALA A 161 24.21 -9.28 43.55
C ALA A 161 24.70 -7.99 42.87
N GLU A 162 25.89 -7.51 43.22
CA GLU A 162 26.51 -6.31 42.59
C GLU A 162 26.97 -6.55 41.14
N ASP A 163 27.29 -7.79 40.80
CA ASP A 163 27.71 -8.20 39.44
C ASP A 163 26.56 -8.68 38.57
N PHE A 164 25.39 -8.90 39.17
CA PHE A 164 24.24 -9.43 38.46
C PHE A 164 23.59 -8.37 37.57
N LYS A 165 23.43 -8.73 36.32
CA LYS A 165 22.61 -7.99 35.38
C LYS A 165 21.59 -8.97 34.79
N PRO A 166 20.27 -8.65 34.91
CA PRO A 166 19.26 -9.47 34.27
C PRO A 166 19.45 -9.48 32.76
N ASP A 167 19.14 -10.60 32.12
CA ASP A 167 19.11 -10.69 30.67
C ASP A 167 18.07 -9.68 30.12
N ALA A 168 18.37 -9.04 28.98
CA ALA A 168 17.52 -8.01 28.43
C ALA A 168 16.08 -8.51 28.12
N ASP A 169 15.95 -9.78 27.74
CA ASP A 169 14.72 -10.47 27.41
C ASP A 169 14.01 -11.10 28.64
N SER A 170 14.25 -10.59 29.84
CA SER A 170 13.68 -11.11 31.06
C SER A 170 12.54 -10.27 31.62
N PHE A 171 11.55 -10.97 32.19
CA PHE A 171 10.50 -10.39 33.03
C PHE A 171 10.90 -10.41 34.50
N ALA A 172 10.85 -9.26 35.15
CA ALA A 172 11.08 -9.13 36.58
C ALA A 172 9.76 -9.35 37.34
N ILE A 173 9.66 -10.43 38.10
CA ILE A 173 8.45 -10.82 38.81
C ILE A 173 8.71 -10.71 40.31
N PRO A 174 8.10 -9.78 41.03
CA PRO A 174 8.16 -9.75 42.49
C PRO A 174 7.41 -10.94 43.07
N VAL A 175 8.01 -11.59 44.05
CA VAL A 175 7.45 -12.78 44.72
C VAL A 175 7.36 -12.58 46.23
N SER A 176 6.29 -13.09 46.83
CA SER A 176 6.02 -13.03 48.26
C SER A 176 5.81 -14.45 48.81
N ASP A 177 6.03 -14.60 50.08
CA ASP A 177 5.66 -15.81 50.85
C ASP A 177 4.12 -15.91 50.83
N PRO A 178 3.56 -17.03 50.31
CA PRO A 178 2.10 -17.18 50.20
C PRO A 178 1.37 -17.29 51.57
N VAL A 179 2.11 -17.51 52.66
CA VAL A 179 1.54 -17.61 53.99
C VAL A 179 1.64 -16.29 54.76
N SER A 180 2.82 -15.66 54.71
CA SER A 180 3.04 -14.43 55.50
C SER A 180 2.91 -13.13 54.68
N ASP A 181 2.72 -13.23 53.39
CA ASP A 181 2.69 -12.12 52.42
C ASP A 181 3.96 -11.23 52.46
N ARG A 182 5.03 -11.72 53.12
CA ARG A 182 6.32 -11.04 53.16
C ARG A 182 6.99 -11.13 51.79
N SER A 183 7.53 -10.01 51.30
CA SER A 183 8.34 -10.00 50.09
C SER A 183 9.56 -10.92 50.25
N LEU A 184 9.72 -11.83 49.31
CA LEU A 184 10.88 -12.72 49.21
C LEU A 184 11.98 -12.13 48.34
N GLY A 185 11.60 -11.39 47.29
CA GLY A 185 12.53 -10.81 46.34
C GLY A 185 11.94 -10.76 44.93
N VAL A 186 12.81 -10.91 43.93
CA VAL A 186 12.42 -10.84 42.52
C VAL A 186 12.96 -12.09 41.80
N ILE A 187 12.07 -12.70 41.01
CA ILE A 187 12.49 -13.79 40.09
C ILE A 187 12.44 -13.20 38.66
N TYR A 188 13.57 -13.31 37.97
CA TYR A 188 13.68 -12.96 36.58
C TYR A 188 13.46 -14.20 35.72
N ILE A 189 12.51 -14.15 34.80
CA ILE A 189 12.24 -15.21 33.81
C ILE A 189 12.62 -14.67 32.44
N SER A 190 13.72 -15.18 31.88
CA SER A 190 14.14 -14.84 30.52
C SER A 190 13.36 -15.69 29.53
N ILE A 191 12.91 -15.04 28.44
CA ILE A 191 12.12 -15.69 27.38
C ILE A 191 12.89 -15.74 26.07
N GLN A 192 12.54 -16.68 25.23
CA GLN A 192 13.09 -16.76 23.88
C GLN A 192 12.54 -15.64 23.01
N SER A 193 13.38 -14.72 22.53
CA SER A 193 12.97 -13.60 21.65
C SER A 193 12.26 -14.08 20.38
N GLU A 194 12.49 -15.32 19.96
CA GLU A 194 11.84 -15.97 18.82
C GLU A 194 10.31 -16.02 18.92
N VAL A 195 9.77 -16.12 20.13
CA VAL A 195 8.30 -16.16 20.33
C VAL A 195 7.67 -14.82 20.02
N LEU A 196 8.33 -13.72 20.39
CA LEU A 196 7.92 -12.37 20.07
C LEU A 196 8.09 -12.08 18.56
N TYR A 197 9.21 -12.53 17.99
CA TYR A 197 9.45 -12.44 16.55
C TYR A 197 8.34 -13.09 15.74
N LYS A 198 7.95 -14.33 16.06
CA LYS A 198 6.85 -15.04 15.37
C LYS A 198 5.53 -14.33 15.49
N ALA A 199 5.22 -13.73 16.65
CA ALA A 199 3.98 -12.97 16.83
C ALA A 199 3.92 -11.75 15.92
N VAL A 200 5.03 -11.01 15.81
CA VAL A 200 5.15 -9.86 14.91
C VAL A 200 5.10 -10.30 13.44
N ASP A 201 5.90 -11.32 13.07
CA ASP A 201 6.03 -11.78 11.69
C ASP A 201 4.71 -12.28 11.11
N ASN A 202 3.98 -13.07 11.88
CA ASN A 202 2.64 -13.57 11.49
C ASN A 202 1.61 -12.44 11.30
N THR A 203 1.80 -11.29 11.95
CA THR A 203 0.82 -10.19 11.94
C THR A 203 1.13 -9.14 10.89
N ARG A 204 2.41 -8.88 10.62
CA ARG A 204 2.85 -7.84 9.65
C ARG A 204 2.61 -8.23 8.19
N GLY A 205 2.56 -9.53 7.88
CA GLY A 205 2.49 -10.03 6.50
C GLY A 205 3.72 -9.62 5.69
N THR A 206 3.51 -8.96 4.55
CA THR A 206 4.59 -8.48 3.67
C THR A 206 5.07 -7.06 3.98
N VAL A 207 4.46 -6.38 4.97
CA VAL A 207 4.82 -5.01 5.31
C VAL A 207 6.08 -5.02 6.19
N PRO A 208 7.15 -4.32 5.81
CA PRO A 208 8.31 -4.14 6.67
C PRO A 208 7.90 -3.28 7.88
N ILE A 209 8.23 -3.74 9.08
CA ILE A 209 7.86 -3.05 10.32
C ILE A 209 9.08 -3.07 11.24
N ALA A 210 9.32 -1.94 11.90
CA ALA A 210 10.23 -1.86 13.04
C ALA A 210 9.41 -1.99 14.33
N VAL A 211 9.88 -2.84 15.26
CA VAL A 211 9.27 -3.04 16.56
C VAL A 211 10.35 -2.98 17.63
N THR A 212 10.12 -2.21 18.67
CA THR A 212 10.97 -2.17 19.85
C THR A 212 10.11 -2.40 21.09
N ILE A 213 10.56 -3.25 21.99
CA ILE A 213 9.93 -3.48 23.28
C ILE A 213 10.96 -3.09 24.35
N THR A 214 10.61 -2.11 25.17
CA THR A 214 11.45 -1.61 26.24
C THR A 214 10.83 -1.99 27.58
N SER A 215 11.66 -2.54 28.47
CA SER A 215 11.22 -2.90 29.82
C SER A 215 10.97 -1.65 30.68
N PRO A 216 10.27 -1.78 31.82
CA PRO A 216 10.10 -0.69 32.79
C PRO A 216 11.43 -0.13 33.36
N PHE A 217 12.54 -0.87 33.16
CA PHE A 217 13.89 -0.47 33.59
C PHE A 217 14.72 0.15 32.46
N GLU A 218 14.05 0.60 31.38
CA GLU A 218 14.68 1.25 30.20
C GLU A 218 15.67 0.34 29.44
N THR A 219 15.55 -0.97 29.57
CA THR A 219 16.33 -1.94 28.80
C THR A 219 15.54 -2.41 27.60
N ASP A 220 16.19 -2.44 26.43
CA ASP A 220 15.57 -2.97 25.20
C ASP A 220 15.46 -4.49 25.30
N MET A 221 14.24 -4.98 25.48
CA MET A 221 13.92 -6.40 25.58
C MET A 221 13.88 -7.08 24.21
N PHE A 222 13.43 -6.36 23.19
CA PHE A 222 13.27 -6.89 21.84
C PHE A 222 13.41 -5.78 20.83
N HIS A 223 14.11 -6.07 19.75
CA HIS A 223 14.26 -5.16 18.62
C HIS A 223 14.14 -5.91 17.30
N LEU A 224 13.32 -5.41 16.41
CA LEU A 224 13.13 -5.93 15.04
C LEU A 224 13.08 -4.76 14.05
N GLY A 225 13.86 -4.86 12.97
CA GLY A 225 13.91 -3.86 11.91
C GLY A 225 14.72 -2.62 12.27
N GLU A 226 15.00 -1.78 11.28
CA GLU A 226 15.77 -0.55 11.48
C GLU A 226 14.83 0.65 11.50
N LYS A 227 15.11 1.58 12.39
CA LYS A 227 14.42 2.86 12.50
C LYS A 227 14.85 3.79 11.37
N GLY A 228 13.91 4.30 10.59
CA GLY A 228 14.15 5.43 9.71
C GLY A 228 14.23 6.76 10.47
N PRO A 229 14.97 7.75 9.94
CA PRO A 229 15.25 9.00 10.66
C PRO A 229 14.02 9.90 10.92
N ASN A 230 12.90 9.68 10.25
CA ASN A 230 11.69 10.53 10.31
C ASN A 230 10.40 9.69 10.44
N GLU A 231 10.44 8.58 11.15
CA GLU A 231 9.29 7.71 11.29
C GLU A 231 8.50 8.03 12.56
N ASP A 232 7.18 8.17 12.40
CA ASP A 232 6.27 8.28 13.53
C ASP A 232 6.08 6.89 14.16
N TRP A 233 6.33 6.82 15.48
CA TRP A 233 6.13 5.61 16.25
C TRP A 233 4.73 5.55 16.83
N LEU A 234 4.03 4.44 16.56
CA LEU A 234 2.87 4.05 17.34
C LEU A 234 3.38 3.48 18.67
N VAL A 235 3.00 4.09 19.77
CA VAL A 235 3.45 3.70 21.11
C VAL A 235 2.28 3.16 21.91
N GLY A 236 2.50 2.03 22.56
CA GLY A 236 1.57 1.45 23.51
C GLY A 236 2.30 0.96 24.73
N ILE A 237 1.62 0.94 25.87
CA ILE A 237 2.17 0.50 27.16
C ILE A 237 1.30 -0.64 27.69
N THR A 238 1.96 -1.72 28.11
CA THR A 238 1.29 -2.85 28.78
C THR A 238 0.86 -2.46 30.21
N SER A 239 -0.01 -3.24 30.82
CA SER A 239 -0.44 -3.05 32.22
C SER A 239 0.73 -3.12 33.22
N HIS A 240 1.86 -3.67 32.83
CA HIS A 240 3.05 -3.87 33.66
C HIS A 240 4.20 -2.90 33.31
N GLY A 241 3.92 -1.86 32.52
CA GLY A 241 4.88 -0.81 32.20
C GLY A 241 5.86 -1.11 31.06
N TYR A 242 5.71 -2.24 30.34
CA TYR A 242 6.49 -2.48 29.13
C TYR A 242 6.01 -1.59 28.02
N GLN A 243 6.91 -0.85 27.41
CA GLN A 243 6.62 0.04 26.30
C GLN A 243 6.87 -0.69 24.98
N VAL A 244 5.83 -0.75 24.14
CA VAL A 244 5.89 -1.31 22.79
C VAL A 244 5.83 -0.17 21.80
N GLN A 245 6.80 -0.09 20.92
CA GLN A 245 6.88 0.90 19.85
C GLN A 245 6.88 0.18 18.51
N VAL A 246 6.02 0.64 17.58
CA VAL A 246 5.88 0.06 16.24
C VAL A 246 5.95 1.18 15.22
N ALA A 247 6.79 1.04 14.21
CA ALA A 247 6.85 1.98 13.08
C ALA A 247 6.75 1.22 11.75
N VAL A 248 6.00 1.78 10.82
CA VAL A 248 5.98 1.33 9.42
C VAL A 248 6.86 2.28 8.62
N PRO A 249 7.92 1.80 7.95
CA PRO A 249 8.81 2.65 7.19
C PRO A 249 8.09 3.44 6.10
N GLN A 250 8.19 4.76 6.14
CA GLN A 250 7.63 5.63 5.10
C GLN A 250 8.16 5.28 3.69
N SER A 251 9.40 4.78 3.64
CA SER A 251 10.00 4.31 2.39
C SER A 251 9.23 3.19 1.72
N TYR A 252 8.49 2.36 2.48
CA TYR A 252 7.63 1.31 1.95
C TYR A 252 6.41 1.89 1.25
N VAL A 253 5.71 2.85 1.89
CA VAL A 253 4.57 3.55 1.32
C VAL A 253 4.98 4.33 0.08
N LEU A 254 6.09 5.09 0.16
CA LEU A 254 6.66 5.86 -0.94
C LEU A 254 7.01 4.99 -2.16
N LYS A 255 7.80 3.93 -1.97
CA LYS A 255 8.21 3.04 -3.08
C LYS A 255 7.00 2.40 -3.76
N GLY A 256 6.04 1.92 -2.98
CA GLY A 256 4.81 1.34 -3.51
C GLY A 256 3.98 2.35 -4.31
N SER A 257 3.79 3.57 -3.77
CA SER A 257 3.04 4.63 -4.43
C SER A 257 3.75 5.20 -5.67
N ILE A 258 5.07 5.35 -5.65
CA ILE A 258 5.82 5.80 -6.83
C ILE A 258 5.66 4.79 -7.98
N ALA A 259 5.76 3.49 -7.71
CA ALA A 259 5.63 2.46 -8.74
C ALA A 259 4.23 2.46 -9.38
N SER A 260 3.17 2.48 -8.56
CA SER A 260 1.78 2.52 -9.07
C SER A 260 1.45 3.85 -9.73
N SER A 261 1.87 4.98 -9.17
CA SER A 261 1.68 6.30 -9.77
C SER A 261 2.39 6.43 -11.12
N ALA A 262 3.62 5.92 -11.24
CA ALA A 262 4.35 5.90 -12.51
C ALA A 262 3.62 5.06 -13.57
N LEU A 263 3.02 3.94 -13.18
CA LEU A 263 2.23 3.11 -14.08
C LEU A 263 0.94 3.83 -14.52
N ILE A 264 0.20 4.45 -13.59
CA ILE A 264 -1.02 5.22 -13.87
C ILE A 264 -0.71 6.38 -14.82
N LEU A 265 0.34 7.16 -14.53
CA LEU A 265 0.75 8.30 -15.36
C LEU A 265 1.26 7.83 -16.72
N GLY A 266 2.02 6.73 -16.79
CA GLY A 266 2.49 6.15 -18.05
C GLY A 266 1.35 5.68 -18.95
N LEU A 267 0.37 4.96 -18.40
CA LEU A 267 -0.83 4.53 -19.14
C LEU A 267 -1.67 5.73 -19.59
N SER A 268 -1.82 6.75 -18.73
CA SER A 268 -2.56 7.99 -19.07
C SER A 268 -1.87 8.76 -20.20
N ALA A 269 -0.53 8.86 -20.16
CA ALA A 269 0.25 9.49 -21.23
C ALA A 269 0.11 8.73 -22.56
N LEU A 270 0.19 7.40 -22.52
CA LEU A 270 -0.02 6.57 -23.71
C LEU A 270 -1.41 6.76 -24.29
N PHE A 271 -2.44 6.77 -23.43
CA PHE A 271 -3.82 7.02 -23.87
C PHE A 271 -4.01 8.41 -24.50
N ILE A 272 -3.41 9.45 -23.91
CA ILE A 272 -3.41 10.81 -24.46
C ILE A 272 -2.78 10.84 -25.88
N VAL A 273 -1.64 10.16 -26.06
CA VAL A 273 -0.97 10.09 -27.37
C VAL A 273 -1.85 9.39 -28.41
N ILE A 274 -2.42 8.23 -28.06
CA ILE A 274 -3.31 7.50 -28.96
C ILE A 274 -4.53 8.36 -29.33
N LEU A 275 -5.17 8.98 -28.35
CA LEU A 275 -6.31 9.85 -28.54
C LEU A 275 -5.96 11.03 -29.45
N HIS A 276 -4.83 11.69 -29.23
CA HIS A 276 -4.37 12.81 -30.05
C HIS A 276 -4.12 12.41 -31.51
N ILE A 277 -3.46 11.27 -31.73
CA ILE A 277 -3.20 10.75 -33.09
C ILE A 277 -4.54 10.43 -33.79
N THR A 278 -5.46 9.76 -33.09
CA THR A 278 -6.77 9.38 -33.64
C THR A 278 -7.60 10.63 -33.98
N LEU A 279 -7.70 11.56 -33.06
CA LEU A 279 -8.42 12.84 -33.29
C LEU A 279 -7.82 13.62 -34.47
N LYS A 280 -6.51 13.76 -34.52
CA LYS A 280 -5.82 14.44 -35.61
C LYS A 280 -6.09 13.76 -36.94
N ARG A 281 -6.02 12.43 -37.02
CA ARG A 281 -6.28 11.67 -38.26
C ARG A 281 -7.73 11.79 -38.71
N THR A 282 -8.69 11.59 -37.82
CA THR A 282 -10.12 11.67 -38.11
C THR A 282 -10.47 13.09 -38.59
N PHE A 283 -9.97 14.10 -37.88
CA PHE A 283 -10.25 15.48 -38.20
C PHE A 283 -9.62 15.96 -39.54
N SER A 284 -8.38 15.50 -39.81
CA SER A 284 -7.74 15.80 -41.13
C SER A 284 -8.54 15.17 -42.26
N ASN A 285 -8.96 13.91 -42.13
CA ASN A 285 -9.77 13.25 -43.15
C ASN A 285 -11.12 13.95 -43.37
N TYR A 286 -11.80 14.36 -42.30
CA TYR A 286 -13.06 15.11 -42.42
C TYR A 286 -12.85 16.48 -43.09
N GLN A 287 -11.78 17.19 -42.73
CA GLN A 287 -11.44 18.48 -43.33
C GLN A 287 -11.17 18.35 -44.83
N ASP A 288 -10.42 17.34 -45.25
CA ASP A 288 -10.11 17.10 -46.65
C ASP A 288 -11.39 16.81 -47.44
N GLN A 289 -12.32 16.04 -46.90
CA GLN A 289 -13.63 15.77 -47.51
C GLN A 289 -14.50 17.05 -47.64
N VAL A 290 -14.49 17.90 -46.61
CA VAL A 290 -15.23 19.20 -46.66
C VAL A 290 -14.64 20.15 -47.69
N VAL A 291 -13.30 20.24 -47.75
CA VAL A 291 -12.62 21.09 -48.75
C VAL A 291 -12.94 20.61 -50.17
N ASP A 292 -12.83 19.31 -50.42
CA ASP A 292 -13.15 18.72 -51.73
C ASP A 292 -14.63 18.95 -52.14
N LEU A 293 -15.57 18.84 -51.19
CA LEU A 293 -16.99 19.14 -51.41
C LEU A 293 -17.18 20.64 -51.79
N VAL A 294 -16.56 21.56 -51.02
CA VAL A 294 -16.65 22.99 -51.28
C VAL A 294 -16.04 23.37 -52.63
N ASP A 295 -14.88 22.81 -52.97
CA ASP A 295 -14.21 23.06 -54.24
C ASP A 295 -15.03 22.53 -55.42
N SER A 296 -15.65 21.35 -55.26
CA SER A 296 -16.57 20.78 -56.25
C SER A 296 -17.80 21.68 -56.47
N ILE A 297 -18.45 22.13 -55.39
CA ILE A 297 -19.59 23.07 -55.47
C ILE A 297 -19.16 24.41 -56.11
N GLN A 298 -17.98 24.92 -55.83
CA GLN A 298 -17.46 26.16 -56.46
C GLN A 298 -17.18 25.98 -57.96
N ALA A 299 -16.67 24.82 -58.38
CA ALA A 299 -16.45 24.54 -59.81
C ALA A 299 -17.80 24.52 -60.57
N ILE A 300 -18.83 23.88 -60.00
CA ILE A 300 -20.19 23.83 -60.51
C ILE A 300 -20.76 25.27 -60.62
N ALA A 301 -20.62 26.08 -59.58
CA ALA A 301 -21.07 27.47 -59.58
C ALA A 301 -20.35 28.37 -60.58
N LYS A 302 -19.16 27.98 -61.06
CA LYS A 302 -18.45 28.70 -62.15
C LYS A 302 -18.84 28.26 -63.58
N GLY A 303 -19.76 27.32 -63.72
CA GLY A 303 -20.26 26.86 -64.99
C GLY A 303 -19.81 25.44 -65.41
N GLU A 304 -19.06 24.73 -64.60
CA GLU A 304 -18.72 23.32 -64.88
C GLU A 304 -19.88 22.40 -64.50
N GLN A 305 -21.02 22.56 -65.20
CA GLN A 305 -22.30 21.88 -64.85
C GLN A 305 -22.25 20.34 -65.07
N THR A 306 -21.30 19.84 -65.84
CA THR A 306 -21.10 18.41 -66.09
C THR A 306 -20.29 17.72 -64.97
N LYS A 307 -19.68 18.48 -64.09
CA LYS A 307 -18.87 17.92 -62.96
C LYS A 307 -19.82 17.41 -61.91
N ARG A 308 -19.61 16.16 -61.47
CA ARG A 308 -20.33 15.54 -60.33
C ARG A 308 -19.39 15.48 -59.12
N ILE A 309 -19.99 15.56 -57.94
CA ILE A 309 -19.27 15.42 -56.68
C ILE A 309 -19.00 13.94 -56.41
N ASP A 310 -17.77 13.58 -56.11
CA ASP A 310 -17.39 12.18 -55.76
C ASP A 310 -18.06 11.79 -54.44
N THR A 311 -18.78 10.67 -54.44
CA THR A 311 -19.53 10.13 -53.30
C THR A 311 -18.80 8.97 -52.63
N SER A 312 -17.68 8.45 -53.23
CA SER A 312 -17.06 7.18 -52.85
C SER A 312 -16.33 7.19 -51.51
N LYS A 313 -15.98 8.35 -50.92
CA LYS A 313 -15.12 8.50 -49.74
C LYS A 313 -15.63 9.54 -48.74
N LYS A 314 -16.95 9.78 -48.68
CA LYS A 314 -17.49 10.81 -47.79
C LYS A 314 -18.19 10.21 -46.59
N ASP A 315 -18.07 10.90 -45.45
CA ASP A 315 -18.85 10.59 -44.26
C ASP A 315 -20.35 10.83 -44.55
N GLN A 316 -21.22 10.14 -43.77
CA GLN A 316 -22.65 10.04 -44.07
C GLN A 316 -23.33 11.38 -44.28
N GLU A 317 -22.98 12.42 -43.50
CA GLU A 317 -23.54 13.77 -43.62
C GLU A 317 -23.07 14.48 -44.90
N LEU A 318 -21.78 14.30 -45.25
CA LEU A 318 -21.22 14.90 -46.47
C LEU A 318 -21.67 14.13 -47.72
N LEU A 319 -21.89 12.83 -47.62
CA LEU A 319 -22.47 11.98 -48.65
C LEU A 319 -23.87 12.46 -49.03
N LEU A 320 -24.75 12.69 -48.05
CA LEU A 320 -26.10 13.20 -48.28
C LEU A 320 -26.09 14.56 -49.03
N ILE A 321 -25.20 15.47 -48.64
CA ILE A 321 -25.06 16.74 -49.32
C ILE A 321 -24.55 16.57 -50.77
N ALA A 322 -23.59 15.67 -50.99
CA ALA A 322 -23.02 15.36 -52.28
C ALA A 322 -24.10 14.77 -53.24
N GLU A 323 -24.85 13.77 -52.76
CA GLU A 323 -25.95 13.13 -53.49
C GLU A 323 -27.05 14.13 -53.84
N THR A 324 -27.51 14.91 -52.83
CA THR A 324 -28.56 15.93 -53.08
C THR A 324 -28.12 16.98 -54.10
N THR A 325 -26.83 17.36 -54.05
CA THR A 325 -26.26 18.29 -55.01
C THR A 325 -26.17 17.67 -56.40
N ASN A 326 -25.76 16.42 -56.53
CA ASN A 326 -25.71 15.72 -57.81
C ASN A 326 -27.13 15.55 -58.42
N ASP A 327 -28.13 15.19 -57.63
CA ASP A 327 -29.54 15.10 -58.05
C ASP A 327 -30.07 16.47 -58.55
N MET A 328 -29.70 17.53 -57.86
CA MET A 328 -30.08 18.88 -58.32
C MET A 328 -29.42 19.21 -59.67
N LEU A 329 -28.16 18.82 -59.87
CA LEU A 329 -27.46 19.02 -61.14
C LEU A 329 -28.10 18.22 -62.29
N ASP A 330 -28.48 16.95 -62.03
CA ASP A 330 -29.12 16.10 -63.00
C ASP A 330 -30.48 16.71 -63.45
N ARG A 331 -31.25 17.23 -62.51
CA ARG A 331 -32.51 17.96 -62.81
C ARG A 331 -32.26 19.23 -63.62
N LEU A 332 -31.22 19.99 -63.26
CA LEU A 332 -30.85 21.20 -64.01
C LEU A 332 -30.42 20.85 -65.42
N GLU A 333 -29.58 19.84 -65.63
CA GLU A 333 -29.14 19.38 -66.95
C GLU A 333 -30.32 18.95 -67.80
N LYS A 334 -31.26 18.22 -67.23
CA LYS A 334 -32.49 17.80 -67.90
C LYS A 334 -33.35 19.01 -68.30
N ASN A 335 -33.57 19.99 -67.39
CA ASN A 335 -34.34 21.17 -67.66
C ASN A 335 -33.73 22.03 -68.80
N ILE A 336 -32.38 22.15 -68.79
CA ILE A 336 -31.68 22.86 -69.86
C ILE A 336 -31.86 22.17 -71.21
N HIS A 337 -31.75 20.82 -71.20
CA HIS A 337 -31.97 20.05 -72.41
C HIS A 337 -33.40 20.18 -72.93
N ASP A 338 -34.39 20.12 -72.06
CA ASP A 338 -35.78 20.26 -72.38
C ASP A 338 -36.11 21.70 -72.99
N ILE A 339 -35.52 22.75 -72.38
CA ILE A 339 -35.58 24.10 -72.85
C ILE A 339 -34.95 24.23 -74.26
N TYR A 340 -33.77 23.63 -74.45
CA TYR A 340 -33.05 23.66 -75.72
C TYR A 340 -33.86 22.95 -76.84
N GLN A 341 -34.51 21.83 -76.53
CA GLN A 341 -35.37 21.09 -77.43
C GLN A 341 -36.62 21.84 -77.76
N LEU A 342 -37.22 22.61 -76.82
CA LEU A 342 -38.36 23.52 -77.05
C LEU A 342 -37.95 24.67 -77.92
N GLU A 343 -36.78 25.30 -77.69
CA GLU A 343 -36.28 26.40 -78.56
C GLU A 343 -36.03 25.92 -79.99
N LEU A 344 -35.44 24.70 -80.17
CA LEU A 344 -35.28 24.13 -81.52
C LEU A 344 -36.57 23.86 -82.20
N SER A 345 -37.54 23.30 -81.52
CA SER A 345 -38.89 23.00 -82.06
C SER A 345 -39.62 24.31 -82.43
N GLN A 346 -39.49 25.34 -81.61
CA GLN A 346 -40.08 26.65 -81.86
C GLN A 346 -39.38 27.36 -83.04
N LYS A 347 -38.07 27.23 -83.19
CA LYS A 347 -37.30 27.76 -84.31
C LYS A 347 -37.69 27.06 -85.65
N ASP A 348 -37.87 25.71 -85.61
CA ASP A 348 -38.32 24.96 -86.75
C ASP A 348 -39.77 25.27 -87.14
N ALA A 349 -40.67 25.51 -86.19
CA ALA A 349 -42.01 25.94 -86.41
C ALA A 349 -42.02 27.31 -87.01
N ASN A 350 -41.23 28.28 -86.53
CA ASN A 350 -41.09 29.60 -87.09
C ASN A 350 -40.48 29.61 -88.51
N MET A 351 -39.52 28.74 -88.77
CA MET A 351 -38.94 28.57 -90.14
C MET A 351 -39.96 28.04 -91.14
N ARG A 352 -40.79 27.06 -90.73
CA ARG A 352 -41.88 26.54 -91.54
C ARG A 352 -42.97 27.61 -91.81
N ALA A 353 -43.26 28.44 -90.81
CA ALA A 353 -44.24 29.57 -90.99
C ALA A 353 -43.70 30.68 -91.88
N LEU A 354 -42.39 30.84 -92.01
CA LEU A 354 -41.76 31.81 -92.94
C LEU A 354 -41.65 31.30 -94.39
N GLN A 355 -41.76 29.97 -94.64
CA GLN A 355 -41.67 29.32 -95.92
C GLN A 355 -43.05 29.03 -96.57
N ALA A 356 -44.14 29.18 -95.78
CA ALA A 356 -45.55 29.16 -96.30
C ALA A 356 -46.08 30.53 -96.62
#